data_f0a442e95aceeab73c61bdde68244066
#
_entry.id   f0a442e95aceeab73c61bdde68244066
#
_cell.length_a   1.000
_cell.length_b   1.000
_cell.length_c   1.000
_cell.angle_alpha   90.00
_cell.angle_beta   90.00
_cell.angle_gamma   90.00
#
_symmetry.space_group_name_H-M   'P 1'
#
loop_
_entity.id
_entity.type
_entity.pdbx_description
1 polymer ?
#
loop_
_entity_poly.entity_id
_entity_poly.type
_entity_poly.pdbx_seq_one_letter_code
_entity_poly.pdbx_strand_id
1 'polypeptide(L)'
;MNSRSRENIIERRKEIEQELADMLEQTGSDFTVEDVVSAIYKEEDNDDMQKIIAMFDDGDPVNLSNALELVTDAWNYFPHRAIGGKSPVDMR
;
A
#
# COMPACT_ATOMS: atom_id res chain seq x y z
N MET A 1 5.41 3.39 -25.58
CA MET A 1 4.66 2.42 -24.79
C MET A 1 5.01 2.45 -23.30
N ASN A 2 6.27 2.46 -23.01
CA ASN A 2 6.71 2.42 -21.60
C ASN A 2 6.37 3.68 -20.83
N SER A 3 6.40 4.84 -21.46
CA SER A 3 6.02 6.09 -20.80
C SER A 3 4.55 6.08 -20.39
N ARG A 4 3.70 5.47 -21.20
CA ARG A 4 2.28 5.34 -20.89
C ARG A 4 2.04 4.45 -19.69
N SER A 5 2.79 3.35 -19.60
CA SER A 5 2.70 2.46 -18.43
C SER A 5 3.13 3.16 -17.16
N ARG A 6 4.18 3.99 -17.26
CA ARG A 6 4.67 4.75 -16.10
C ARG A 6 3.66 5.79 -15.63
N GLU A 7 2.99 6.46 -16.56
CA GLU A 7 1.92 7.41 -16.22
C GLU A 7 0.77 6.71 -15.50
N ASN A 8 0.39 5.52 -15.96
CA ASN A 8 -0.65 4.72 -15.33
C ASN A 8 -0.26 4.31 -13.92
N ILE A 9 1.00 3.95 -13.70
CA ILE A 9 1.52 3.60 -12.39
C ILE A 9 1.41 4.80 -11.43
N ILE A 10 1.80 5.98 -11.88
CA ILE A 10 1.75 7.19 -11.06
C ILE A 10 0.30 7.54 -10.69
N GLU A 11 -0.61 7.46 -11.65
CA GLU A 11 -2.02 7.71 -11.40
C GLU A 11 -2.61 6.70 -10.43
N ARG A 12 -2.27 5.42 -10.59
CA ARG A 12 -2.76 4.37 -9.69
C ARG A 12 -2.23 4.57 -8.27
N ARG A 13 -0.99 5.03 -8.13
CA ARG A 13 -0.43 5.37 -6.81
C ARG A 13 -1.26 6.44 -6.12
N LYS A 14 -1.67 7.47 -6.84
CA LYS A 14 -2.50 8.54 -6.28
C LYS A 14 -3.86 8.02 -5.83
N GLU A 15 -4.47 7.16 -6.63
CA GLU A 15 -5.74 6.53 -6.28
C GLU A 15 -5.60 5.67 -5.03
N ILE A 16 -4.53 4.87 -4.95
CA ILE A 16 -4.26 4.02 -3.80
C ILE A 16 -4.03 4.87 -2.55
N GLU A 17 -3.29 5.97 -2.66
CA GLU A 17 -3.07 6.89 -1.53
C GLU A 17 -4.38 7.42 -1.00
N GLN A 18 -5.30 7.80 -1.88
CA GLN A 18 -6.61 8.29 -1.47
C GLN A 18 -7.44 7.19 -0.82
N GLU A 19 -7.42 5.98 -1.39
CA GLU A 19 -8.13 4.84 -0.83
C GLU A 19 -7.56 4.45 0.54
N LEU A 20 -6.24 4.53 0.71
CA LEU A 20 -5.61 4.28 2.01
C LEU A 20 -6.06 5.30 3.04
N ALA A 21 -6.08 6.59 2.66
CA ALA A 21 -6.53 7.65 3.57
C ALA A 21 -7.96 7.42 4.00
N ASP A 22 -8.84 7.09 3.06
CA ASP A 22 -10.24 6.84 3.33
C ASP A 22 -10.43 5.63 4.25
N MET A 23 -9.68 4.56 4.01
CA MET A 23 -9.76 3.35 4.82
C MET A 23 -9.24 3.60 6.24
N LEU A 24 -8.15 4.32 6.39
CA LEU A 24 -7.61 4.67 7.71
C LEU A 24 -8.63 5.49 8.50
N GLU A 25 -9.33 6.41 7.84
CA GLU A 25 -10.37 7.20 8.48
C GLU A 25 -11.55 6.31 8.89
N GLN A 26 -12.02 5.43 8.00
CA GLN A 26 -13.15 4.54 8.27
C GLN A 26 -12.88 3.59 9.45
N THR A 27 -11.66 3.08 9.56
CA THR A 27 -11.31 2.15 10.62
C THR A 27 -10.91 2.84 11.92
N GLY A 28 -10.85 4.17 11.93
CA GLY A 28 -10.46 4.94 13.10
C GLY A 28 -9.00 4.76 13.47
N SER A 29 -8.16 4.45 12.49
CA SER A 29 -6.74 4.22 12.71
C SER A 29 -6.01 5.52 13.02
N ASP A 30 -5.02 5.45 13.92
CA ASP A 30 -4.13 6.57 14.22
C ASP A 30 -2.99 6.70 13.20
N PHE A 31 -2.87 5.73 12.30
CA PHE A 31 -1.83 5.74 11.27
C PHE A 31 -2.21 6.64 10.10
N THR A 32 -1.21 7.13 9.38
CA THR A 32 -1.40 7.97 8.19
C THR A 32 -0.96 7.21 6.94
N VAL A 33 -1.30 7.77 5.76
CA VAL A 33 -0.84 7.21 4.49
C VAL A 33 0.69 7.17 4.45
N GLU A 34 1.35 8.19 5.00
CA GLU A 34 2.82 8.22 5.05
C GLU A 34 3.38 7.06 5.87
N ASP A 35 2.70 6.69 6.96
CA ASP A 35 3.10 5.54 7.77
C ASP A 35 3.04 4.25 6.96
N VAL A 36 1.98 4.08 6.17
CA VAL A 36 1.81 2.90 5.32
C VAL A 36 2.88 2.85 4.24
N VAL A 37 3.08 3.95 3.53
CA VAL A 37 4.08 4.04 2.45
C VAL A 37 5.49 3.79 3.00
N SER A 38 5.79 4.37 4.16
CA SER A 38 7.08 4.20 4.81
C SER A 38 7.30 2.75 5.25
N ALA A 39 6.27 2.10 5.80
CA ALA A 39 6.36 0.70 6.21
C ALA A 39 6.60 -0.21 5.01
N ILE A 40 5.95 0.06 3.87
CA ILE A 40 6.16 -0.68 2.63
C ILE A 40 7.60 -0.50 2.14
N TYR A 41 8.10 0.72 2.16
CA TYR A 41 9.44 1.03 1.70
C TYR A 41 10.50 0.30 2.52
N LYS A 42 10.31 0.23 3.84
CA LYS A 42 11.29 -0.32 4.78
C LYS A 42 11.11 -1.82 5.03
N GLU A 43 10.22 -2.49 4.30
CA GLU A 43 9.95 -3.91 4.54
C GLU A 43 11.24 -4.74 4.42
N GLU A 44 11.36 -5.74 5.27
CA GLU A 44 12.52 -6.62 5.30
C GLU A 44 12.16 -8.10 5.11
N ASP A 45 10.93 -8.47 5.48
CA ASP A 45 10.46 -9.85 5.32
C ASP A 45 8.95 -9.88 5.04
N ASN A 46 8.42 -11.10 4.83
CA ASN A 46 7.02 -11.30 4.45
C ASN A 46 6.03 -10.92 5.56
N ASP A 47 6.46 -10.94 6.82
CA ASP A 47 5.60 -10.60 7.95
C ASP A 47 5.28 -9.10 8.00
N ASP A 48 6.07 -8.28 7.33
CA ASP A 48 5.86 -6.83 7.30
C ASP A 48 4.55 -6.46 6.61
N MET A 49 4.13 -7.22 5.59
CA MET A 49 2.82 -7.00 4.97
C MET A 49 1.69 -7.21 5.98
N GLN A 50 1.78 -8.21 6.83
CA GLN A 50 0.77 -8.46 7.85
C GLN A 50 0.74 -7.34 8.90
N LYS A 51 1.88 -6.77 9.22
CA LYS A 51 1.95 -5.62 10.13
C LYS A 51 1.23 -4.41 9.55
N ILE A 52 1.39 -4.20 8.23
CA ILE A 52 0.71 -3.12 7.53
C ILE A 52 -0.80 -3.36 7.52
N ILE A 53 -1.23 -4.59 7.24
CA ILE A 53 -2.65 -4.95 7.26
C ILE A 53 -3.24 -4.69 8.64
N ALA A 54 -2.49 -4.99 9.70
CA ALA A 54 -2.93 -4.77 11.07
C ALA A 54 -3.23 -3.29 11.38
N MET A 55 -2.64 -2.36 10.64
CA MET A 55 -2.93 -0.93 10.81
C MET A 55 -4.38 -0.59 10.47
N PHE A 56 -5.04 -1.44 9.70
CA PHE A 56 -6.43 -1.26 9.26
C PHE A 56 -7.42 -2.15 10.01
N ASP A 57 -6.96 -2.91 10.98
CA ASP A 57 -7.81 -3.87 11.69
C ASP A 57 -8.65 -3.15 12.75
N ASP A 58 -9.96 -3.14 12.53
CA ASP A 58 -10.94 -2.59 13.47
C ASP A 58 -11.87 -3.68 14.04
N GLY A 59 -11.53 -4.94 13.80
CA GLY A 59 -12.32 -6.08 14.24
C GLY A 59 -13.44 -6.49 13.29
N ASP A 60 -13.65 -5.76 12.20
CA ASP A 60 -14.67 -6.08 11.20
C ASP A 60 -14.05 -6.92 10.07
N PRO A 61 -14.53 -8.18 9.87
CA PRO A 61 -13.98 -9.05 8.82
C PRO A 61 -14.13 -8.48 7.41
N VAL A 62 -15.18 -7.72 7.14
CA VAL A 62 -15.40 -7.11 5.81
C VAL A 62 -14.35 -6.04 5.56
N ASN A 63 -14.12 -5.18 6.55
CA ASN A 63 -13.10 -4.13 6.44
C ASN A 63 -11.71 -4.74 6.33
N LEU A 64 -11.44 -5.82 7.04
CA LEU A 64 -10.14 -6.49 6.98
C LEU A 64 -9.90 -7.09 5.58
N SER A 65 -10.92 -7.68 4.97
CA SER A 65 -10.84 -8.21 3.62
C SER A 65 -10.55 -7.10 2.60
N ASN A 66 -11.24 -5.97 2.72
CA ASN A 66 -11.01 -4.82 1.86
C ASN A 66 -9.60 -4.24 2.06
N ALA A 67 -9.14 -4.20 3.29
CA ALA A 67 -7.79 -3.74 3.62
C ALA A 67 -6.74 -4.65 2.99
N LEU A 68 -6.95 -5.96 3.00
CA LEU A 68 -6.03 -6.92 2.41
C LEU A 68 -5.85 -6.65 0.91
N GLU A 69 -6.95 -6.42 0.19
CA GLU A 69 -6.89 -6.09 -1.24
C GLU A 69 -6.15 -4.77 -1.48
N LEU A 70 -6.47 -3.75 -0.69
CA LEU A 70 -5.87 -2.44 -0.84
C LEU A 70 -4.38 -2.45 -0.50
N VAL A 71 -3.99 -3.13 0.57
CA VAL A 71 -2.58 -3.26 0.97
C VAL A 71 -1.81 -4.04 -0.08
N THR A 72 -2.41 -5.08 -0.67
CA THR A 72 -1.78 -5.84 -1.75
C THR A 72 -1.52 -4.93 -2.97
N ASP A 73 -2.48 -4.10 -3.35
CA ASP A 73 -2.29 -3.14 -4.43
C ASP A 73 -1.19 -2.13 -4.07
N ALA A 74 -1.21 -1.60 -2.85
CA ALA A 74 -0.19 -0.66 -2.41
C ALA A 74 1.20 -1.29 -2.43
N TRP A 75 1.30 -2.55 -2.00
CA TRP A 75 2.56 -3.29 -2.01
C TRP A 75 3.15 -3.38 -3.42
N ASN A 76 2.32 -3.56 -4.42
CA ASN A 76 2.77 -3.68 -5.80
C ASN A 76 3.12 -2.34 -6.45
N TYR A 77 2.49 -1.25 -6.02
CA TYR A 77 2.63 0.05 -6.69
C TYR A 77 3.59 1.02 -6.00
N PHE A 78 3.83 0.84 -4.70
CA PHE A 78 4.74 1.72 -3.96
C PHE A 78 6.17 1.21 -3.94
N PRO A 79 7.16 2.10 -3.80
CA PRO A 79 8.56 1.69 -3.83
C PRO A 79 8.97 0.90 -2.60
N HIS A 80 9.93 0.00 -2.78
CA HIS A 80 10.55 -0.81 -1.73
C HIS A 80 12.06 -0.60 -1.73
N ARG A 81 12.63 -0.38 -0.57
CA ARG A 81 14.08 -0.23 -0.41
C ARG A 81 14.82 -1.49 -0.87
N ALA A 82 14.25 -2.66 -0.60
CA ALA A 82 14.86 -3.95 -0.93
C ALA A 82 15.13 -4.15 -2.42
N ILE A 83 14.37 -3.44 -3.29
CA ILE A 83 14.55 -3.51 -4.75
C ILE A 83 14.98 -2.16 -5.32
N GLY A 84 15.81 -1.44 -4.56
CA GLY A 84 16.45 -0.21 -5.03
C GLY A 84 15.50 0.98 -5.13
N GLY A 85 14.43 1.02 -4.34
CA GLY A 85 13.47 2.11 -4.35
C GLY A 85 12.47 2.04 -5.48
N LYS A 86 12.39 0.89 -6.17
CA LYS A 86 11.39 0.65 -7.21
C LYS A 86 10.18 -0.06 -6.64
N SER A 87 9.06 -0.02 -7.34
CA SER A 87 7.89 -0.81 -7.00
C SER A 87 7.91 -2.14 -7.76
N PRO A 88 7.22 -3.20 -7.25
CA PRO A 88 7.14 -4.47 -7.97
C PRO A 88 6.59 -4.33 -9.40
N VAL A 89 5.64 -3.43 -9.65
CA VAL A 89 5.11 -3.22 -11.01
C VAL A 89 6.14 -2.59 -11.93
N ASP A 90 7.12 -1.85 -11.40
CA ASP A 90 8.23 -1.29 -12.20
C ASP A 90 9.19 -2.38 -12.68
N MET A 91 9.18 -3.53 -12.03
CA MET A 91 10.07 -4.66 -12.32
C MET A 91 9.51 -5.60 -13.38
N ARG A 92 8.30 -5.39 -13.82
CA ARG A 92 7.63 -6.24 -14.82
C ARG A 92 7.86 -5.79 -16.24
#